data_cac379756f3ac91b07fa81335a8d8166
#
_entry.id   cac379756f3ac91b07fa81335a8d8166
#
_cell.length_a   1.000
_cell.length_b   1.000
_cell.length_c   1.000
_cell.angle_alpha   90.00
_cell.angle_beta   90.00
_cell.angle_gamma   90.00
#
_symmetry.space_group_name_H-M   'P 1'
#
loop_
_entity.id
_entity.type
_entity.pdbx_description
1 polymer ?
#
loop_
_entity_poly.entity_id
_entity_poly.type
_entity_poly.pdbx_seq_one_letter_code
_entity_poly.pdbx_strand_id
1 'polypeptide(L)'
;MSLRVGIDIGSTTVKVVVLNEQDKLLFRSYERHYSKTRERALETLNAIRDMLAGQEIKTAITGSAGLGVASAAGIDFVQEVYATAAAVNTYISDADAVIELGGEDAKIIFFGGALEERMNGSCAGGTGAFIDQMATLMNVTVGELDALSLRHEKIYPIASRCGVFAKSDIQPILNQGGRKEDVAASIFQAVVDQTVAGLTQGRELKGKLVFLGGPLHFLMGLRERFVDTLKLDASHAVFPDDGDCFAAMGAALCATDYAPAPFETVMKKLEDSAGTATLVDTMPPLFTSQEEYQIFSARHNASRPPEADIDTYSGPAYLGMDAGSTTTKLALIAPDGGLLYTYYHSNLGNPVSIVLEQLKEIYRLCGDRIQIRGAAVTGYGEDLIKNAFSCDLGLVETMAHYKAAAHFAPDVDFIIDIGGQDMKCFKIRNGAVDSIMLNEACSSGCGSFIETFAKALGYEIASFSKLGLFTQKPVNLGSRCTVFMNSSVKQAQKDGASVEDISAGLSTSIVKNAIYKVIRAASADDLGQHIVVQGGTFLNDAVLRAFEQELGREVTRPVISGLMGAFGAALAARDLGLEQSALLSPQALDSFVHTARPATCGLCTNHCSLTVNSFDG
;
A
#
# COMPACT_ATOMS: atom_id res chain seq x y z
N MET A 1 -0.46 -33.10 35.23
CA MET A 1 0.51 -32.65 34.19
C MET A 1 0.14 -31.25 33.83
N SER A 2 1.02 -30.27 33.99
CA SER A 2 0.70 -28.86 33.73
C SER A 2 1.18 -28.50 32.33
N LEU A 3 0.25 -28.27 31.39
CA LEU A 3 0.56 -27.77 30.05
C LEU A 3 0.96 -26.30 30.11
N ARG A 4 1.87 -25.88 29.24
CA ARG A 4 2.30 -24.49 29.13
C ARG A 4 1.85 -23.91 27.80
N VAL A 5 1.21 -22.77 27.87
CA VAL A 5 0.66 -22.07 26.72
C VAL A 5 1.41 -20.75 26.53
N GLY A 6 2.05 -20.58 25.40
CA GLY A 6 2.67 -19.34 24.98
C GLY A 6 1.87 -18.67 23.88
N ILE A 7 1.58 -17.39 24.04
CA ILE A 7 0.82 -16.60 23.07
C ILE A 7 1.71 -15.44 22.62
N ASP A 8 2.14 -15.45 21.39
CA ASP A 8 2.85 -14.33 20.77
C ASP A 8 1.88 -13.48 19.95
N ILE A 9 1.64 -12.26 20.40
CA ILE A 9 0.84 -11.27 19.70
C ILE A 9 1.78 -10.25 19.07
N GLY A 10 2.22 -10.55 17.86
CA GLY A 10 3.07 -9.66 17.07
C GLY A 10 2.29 -8.53 16.41
N SER A 11 2.96 -7.76 15.57
CA SER A 11 2.38 -6.62 14.85
C SER A 11 1.35 -7.02 13.79
N THR A 12 1.48 -8.22 13.20
CA THR A 12 0.63 -8.70 12.10
C THR A 12 0.00 -10.07 12.36
N THR A 13 0.54 -10.84 13.29
CA THR A 13 0.17 -12.24 13.52
C THR A 13 0.01 -12.57 15.00
N VAL A 14 -0.89 -13.51 15.30
CA VAL A 14 -0.97 -14.20 16.58
C VAL A 14 -0.44 -15.62 16.40
N LYS A 15 0.43 -16.05 17.30
CA LYS A 15 0.90 -17.44 17.36
C LYS A 15 0.55 -17.99 18.73
N VAL A 16 0.07 -19.22 18.76
CA VAL A 16 -0.22 -19.96 19.99
C VAL A 16 0.54 -21.27 19.96
N VAL A 17 1.23 -21.55 21.05
CA VAL A 17 2.02 -22.76 21.24
C VAL A 17 1.62 -23.45 22.54
N VAL A 18 1.53 -24.77 22.52
CA VAL A 18 1.35 -25.59 23.71
C VAL A 18 2.54 -26.52 23.85
N LEU A 19 3.21 -26.46 25.01
CA LEU A 19 4.31 -27.35 25.39
C LEU A 19 3.88 -28.26 26.54
N ASN A 20 4.41 -29.48 26.54
CA ASN A 20 4.31 -30.36 27.72
C ASN A 20 5.41 -30.07 28.73
N GLU A 21 5.45 -30.85 29.84
CA GLU A 21 6.45 -30.71 30.92
C GLU A 21 7.89 -30.98 30.47
N GLN A 22 8.08 -31.71 29.38
CA GLN A 22 9.39 -32.06 28.79
C GLN A 22 9.77 -31.11 27.66
N ASP A 23 9.18 -29.91 27.58
CA ASP A 23 9.43 -28.90 26.56
C ASP A 23 9.10 -29.33 25.12
N LYS A 24 8.33 -30.44 24.98
CA LYS A 24 7.92 -30.92 23.66
C LYS A 24 6.72 -30.14 23.16
N LEU A 25 6.81 -29.69 21.90
CA LEU A 25 5.73 -29.03 21.18
C LEU A 25 4.58 -30.02 20.93
N LEU A 26 3.38 -29.68 21.42
CA LEU A 26 2.14 -30.44 21.22
C LEU A 26 1.21 -29.78 20.20
N PHE A 27 1.22 -28.45 20.15
CA PHE A 27 0.41 -27.67 19.23
C PHE A 27 1.13 -26.37 18.88
N ARG A 28 0.96 -25.92 17.65
CA ARG A 28 1.33 -24.58 17.20
C ARG A 28 0.30 -24.03 16.19
N SER A 29 0.15 -22.71 16.19
CA SER A 29 -0.58 -21.97 15.17
C SER A 29 0.14 -20.69 14.82
N TYR A 30 -0.08 -20.21 13.61
CA TYR A 30 0.45 -18.95 13.07
C TYR A 30 -0.64 -18.33 12.20
N GLU A 31 -1.28 -17.26 12.71
CA GLU A 31 -2.47 -16.67 12.08
C GLU A 31 -2.34 -15.15 11.95
N ARG A 32 -2.75 -14.58 10.81
CA ARG A 32 -2.87 -13.12 10.67
C ARG A 32 -4.08 -12.62 11.45
N HIS A 33 -3.89 -11.57 12.26
CA HIS A 33 -4.96 -11.04 13.13
C HIS A 33 -5.74 -9.86 12.52
N TYR A 34 -5.23 -9.18 11.49
CA TYR A 34 -5.91 -8.04 10.86
C TYR A 34 -6.47 -7.04 11.89
N SER A 35 -5.67 -6.67 12.87
CA SER A 35 -6.02 -5.81 14.02
C SER A 35 -7.00 -6.41 15.04
N LYS A 36 -7.48 -7.63 14.85
CA LYS A 36 -8.34 -8.38 15.78
C LYS A 36 -7.48 -9.31 16.65
N THR A 37 -6.54 -8.72 17.38
CA THR A 37 -5.49 -9.47 18.10
C THR A 37 -6.07 -10.42 19.14
N ARG A 38 -6.96 -9.92 19.99
CA ARG A 38 -7.59 -10.68 21.05
C ARG A 38 -8.57 -11.72 20.51
N GLU A 39 -9.43 -11.32 19.57
CA GLU A 39 -10.40 -12.22 18.93
C GLU A 39 -9.68 -13.39 18.28
N ARG A 40 -8.57 -13.15 17.59
CA ARG A 40 -7.79 -14.20 16.96
C ARG A 40 -7.11 -15.12 17.98
N ALA A 41 -6.61 -14.58 19.08
CA ALA A 41 -6.07 -15.40 20.16
C ALA A 41 -7.16 -16.31 20.78
N LEU A 42 -8.35 -15.76 21.03
CA LEU A 42 -9.50 -16.51 21.55
C LEU A 42 -9.97 -17.59 20.57
N GLU A 43 -10.09 -17.28 19.27
CA GLU A 43 -10.46 -18.24 18.23
C GLU A 43 -9.48 -19.42 18.20
N THR A 44 -8.17 -19.13 18.24
CA THR A 44 -7.13 -20.16 18.23
C THR A 44 -7.17 -21.05 19.48
N LEU A 45 -7.33 -20.44 20.66
CA LEU A 45 -7.47 -21.19 21.92
C LEU A 45 -8.76 -22.02 21.95
N ASN A 46 -9.87 -21.50 21.41
CA ASN A 46 -11.11 -22.26 21.28
C ASN A 46 -10.97 -23.48 20.34
N ALA A 47 -10.18 -23.36 19.27
CA ALA A 47 -9.94 -24.46 18.34
C ALA A 47 -9.23 -25.67 18.99
N ILE A 48 -8.49 -25.41 20.08
CA ILE A 48 -7.79 -26.47 20.86
C ILE A 48 -8.43 -26.72 22.23
N ARG A 49 -9.67 -26.28 22.42
CA ARG A 49 -10.39 -26.44 23.70
C ARG A 49 -10.40 -27.88 24.18
N ASP A 50 -10.60 -28.86 23.31
CA ASP A 50 -10.63 -30.29 23.67
C ASP A 50 -9.30 -30.78 24.27
N MET A 51 -8.18 -30.14 23.90
CA MET A 51 -6.86 -30.43 24.47
C MET A 51 -6.67 -29.83 25.86
N LEU A 52 -7.26 -28.64 26.12
CA LEU A 52 -6.98 -27.82 27.30
C LEU A 52 -8.11 -27.80 28.34
N ALA A 53 -9.36 -28.15 27.96
CA ALA A 53 -10.51 -28.08 28.84
C ALA A 53 -10.34 -29.00 30.08
N GLY A 54 -10.68 -28.44 31.23
CA GLY A 54 -10.56 -29.13 32.51
C GLY A 54 -9.13 -29.30 33.03
N GLN A 55 -8.14 -28.71 32.35
CA GLN A 55 -6.73 -28.73 32.80
C GLN A 55 -6.32 -27.40 33.45
N GLU A 56 -5.38 -27.48 34.37
CA GLU A 56 -4.63 -26.32 34.80
C GLU A 56 -3.47 -26.09 33.84
N ILE A 57 -3.40 -24.87 33.31
CA ILE A 57 -2.35 -24.44 32.38
C ILE A 57 -1.54 -23.28 32.93
N LYS A 58 -0.30 -23.20 32.55
CA LYS A 58 0.57 -22.04 32.81
C LYS A 58 0.65 -21.23 31.50
N THR A 59 0.31 -19.96 31.58
CA THR A 59 0.17 -19.12 30.37
C THR A 59 1.03 -17.89 30.45
N ALA A 60 1.72 -17.56 29.35
CA ALA A 60 2.40 -16.29 29.17
C ALA A 60 2.08 -15.68 27.80
N ILE A 61 2.01 -14.37 27.76
CA ILE A 61 1.85 -13.59 26.54
C ILE A 61 3.17 -12.88 26.23
N THR A 62 3.53 -12.81 24.95
CA THR A 62 4.67 -12.06 24.42
C THR A 62 4.29 -11.32 23.14
N GLY A 63 5.25 -10.68 22.51
CA GLY A 63 5.09 -9.99 21.25
C GLY A 63 4.78 -8.51 21.39
N SER A 64 5.05 -7.78 20.31
CA SER A 64 5.02 -6.31 20.29
C SER A 64 3.63 -5.71 20.57
N ALA A 65 2.54 -6.42 20.26
CA ALA A 65 1.16 -6.03 20.60
C ALA A 65 0.60 -6.78 21.82
N GLY A 66 1.38 -7.68 22.43
CA GLY A 66 0.93 -8.55 23.53
C GLY A 66 0.81 -7.86 24.88
N LEU A 67 1.62 -6.83 25.15
CA LEU A 67 1.66 -6.17 26.47
C LEU A 67 0.29 -5.59 26.88
N GLY A 68 -0.41 -4.92 25.96
CA GLY A 68 -1.73 -4.36 26.23
C GLY A 68 -2.78 -5.43 26.55
N VAL A 69 -2.78 -6.53 25.78
CA VAL A 69 -3.69 -7.67 26.00
C VAL A 69 -3.38 -8.38 27.32
N ALA A 70 -2.10 -8.62 27.60
CA ALA A 70 -1.64 -9.26 28.84
C ALA A 70 -2.04 -8.44 30.07
N SER A 71 -1.78 -7.14 30.06
CA SER A 71 -2.14 -6.21 31.13
C SER A 71 -3.66 -6.15 31.35
N ALA A 72 -4.44 -6.02 30.28
CA ALA A 72 -5.90 -5.96 30.37
C ALA A 72 -6.52 -7.27 30.88
N ALA A 73 -5.95 -8.42 30.48
CA ALA A 73 -6.40 -9.75 30.90
C ALA A 73 -5.83 -10.19 32.25
N GLY A 74 -4.85 -9.49 32.82
CA GLY A 74 -4.14 -9.93 34.03
C GLY A 74 -3.46 -11.29 33.82
N ILE A 75 -2.79 -11.45 32.67
CA ILE A 75 -1.95 -12.60 32.32
C ILE A 75 -0.50 -12.13 32.26
N ASP A 76 0.44 -13.00 32.68
CA ASP A 76 1.85 -12.65 32.71
C ASP A 76 2.40 -12.35 31.30
N PHE A 77 3.23 -11.31 31.22
CA PHE A 77 3.89 -10.88 30.00
C PHE A 77 5.39 -11.14 30.03
N VAL A 78 5.92 -11.72 28.97
CA VAL A 78 7.35 -11.94 28.76
C VAL A 78 7.81 -11.05 27.61
N GLN A 79 8.90 -10.30 27.83
CA GLN A 79 9.47 -9.51 26.76
C GLN A 79 9.95 -10.42 25.60
N GLU A 80 9.66 -10.05 24.38
CA GLU A 80 9.84 -10.88 23.18
C GLU A 80 11.29 -11.37 23.00
N VAL A 81 12.28 -10.50 23.25
CA VAL A 81 13.71 -10.87 23.17
C VAL A 81 14.08 -11.96 24.17
N TYR A 82 13.58 -11.86 25.40
CA TYR A 82 13.81 -12.90 26.42
C TYR A 82 13.10 -14.20 26.05
N ALA A 83 11.89 -14.13 25.52
CA ALA A 83 11.16 -15.30 25.04
C ALA A 83 11.92 -15.98 23.90
N THR A 84 12.31 -15.23 22.86
CA THR A 84 13.10 -15.78 21.74
C THR A 84 14.42 -16.38 22.24
N ALA A 85 15.13 -15.69 23.13
CA ALA A 85 16.39 -16.19 23.68
C ALA A 85 16.21 -17.48 24.51
N ALA A 86 15.13 -17.60 25.30
CA ALA A 86 14.81 -18.81 26.06
C ALA A 86 14.57 -20.01 25.12
N ALA A 87 13.82 -19.81 24.03
CA ALA A 87 13.59 -20.86 23.04
C ALA A 87 14.89 -21.27 22.34
N VAL A 88 15.69 -20.30 21.88
CA VAL A 88 16.97 -20.59 21.22
C VAL A 88 17.92 -21.35 22.14
N ASN A 89 18.10 -20.90 23.39
CA ASN A 89 18.96 -21.59 24.36
C ASN A 89 18.48 -23.02 24.67
N THR A 90 17.16 -23.27 24.62
CA THR A 90 16.61 -24.59 24.90
C THR A 90 16.77 -25.54 23.73
N TYR A 91 16.48 -25.08 22.49
CA TYR A 91 16.42 -25.93 21.31
C TYR A 91 17.68 -25.88 20.43
N ILE A 92 18.47 -24.77 20.51
CA ILE A 92 19.65 -24.53 19.67
C ILE A 92 20.75 -23.88 20.53
N SER A 93 21.23 -24.60 21.55
CA SER A 93 22.10 -24.06 22.63
C SER A 93 23.46 -23.55 22.17
N ASP A 94 23.89 -23.84 20.94
CA ASP A 94 25.18 -23.41 20.37
C ASP A 94 25.02 -22.29 19.31
N ALA A 95 23.93 -21.55 19.36
CA ALA A 95 23.70 -20.38 18.51
C ALA A 95 24.61 -19.21 18.92
N ASP A 96 25.29 -18.57 17.96
CA ASP A 96 26.08 -17.36 18.19
C ASP A 96 25.22 -16.09 18.01
N ALA A 97 24.30 -16.10 17.05
CA ALA A 97 23.34 -15.03 16.86
C ALA A 97 22.04 -15.51 16.22
N VAL A 98 20.98 -14.74 16.43
CA VAL A 98 19.67 -14.90 15.79
C VAL A 98 19.44 -13.71 14.89
N ILE A 99 18.94 -13.97 13.67
CA ILE A 99 18.34 -12.98 12.78
C ILE A 99 16.85 -13.29 12.73
N GLU A 100 16.03 -12.41 13.27
CA GLU A 100 14.58 -12.56 13.26
C GLU A 100 13.94 -11.49 12.39
N LEU A 101 13.15 -11.92 11.40
CA LEU A 101 12.35 -11.03 10.58
C LEU A 101 10.86 -11.22 10.91
N GLY A 102 10.30 -10.20 11.54
CA GLY A 102 8.88 -10.10 11.83
C GLY A 102 8.07 -9.53 10.67
N GLY A 103 6.78 -9.32 10.92
CA GLY A 103 5.88 -8.64 9.98
C GLY A 103 6.32 -7.20 9.73
N GLU A 104 6.77 -6.50 10.77
CA GLU A 104 7.09 -5.08 10.68
C GLU A 104 8.37 -4.69 11.44
N ASP A 105 9.03 -5.61 12.10
CA ASP A 105 10.30 -5.46 12.77
C ASP A 105 11.33 -6.48 12.28
N ALA A 106 12.57 -6.10 12.37
CA ALA A 106 13.71 -6.95 12.13
C ALA A 106 14.68 -6.78 13.30
N LYS A 107 15.22 -7.87 13.81
CA LYS A 107 16.14 -7.85 14.95
C LYS A 107 17.28 -8.84 14.79
N ILE A 108 18.41 -8.50 15.40
CA ILE A 108 19.53 -9.40 15.59
C ILE A 108 19.79 -9.52 17.09
N ILE A 109 19.84 -10.74 17.58
CA ILE A 109 20.15 -11.07 18.97
C ILE A 109 21.48 -11.81 19.00
N PHE A 110 22.44 -11.31 19.76
CA PHE A 110 23.77 -11.91 19.92
C PHE A 110 23.88 -12.62 21.26
N PHE A 111 24.43 -13.85 21.27
CA PHE A 111 24.53 -14.72 22.43
C PHE A 111 25.94 -14.79 23.05
N GLY A 112 26.97 -14.24 22.47
CA GLY A 112 28.36 -14.33 22.96
C GLY A 112 28.72 -13.38 24.12
N GLY A 113 28.03 -13.50 25.25
CA GLY A 113 28.26 -12.65 26.44
C GLY A 113 26.95 -12.21 27.10
N ALA A 114 26.82 -10.91 27.43
CA ALA A 114 25.52 -10.36 27.81
C ALA A 114 24.61 -10.35 26.56
N LEU A 115 23.34 -10.69 26.75
CA LEU A 115 22.37 -10.68 25.67
C LEU A 115 22.28 -9.27 25.06
N GLU A 116 22.67 -9.12 23.80
CA GLU A 116 22.63 -7.86 23.07
C GLU A 116 21.61 -7.95 21.94
N GLU A 117 20.66 -7.04 21.94
CA GLU A 117 19.66 -6.91 20.89
C GLU A 117 19.89 -5.66 20.04
N ARG A 118 19.71 -5.79 18.76
CA ARG A 118 19.62 -4.67 17.81
C ARG A 118 18.40 -4.84 16.96
N MET A 119 17.57 -3.81 16.93
CA MET A 119 16.28 -3.83 16.22
C MET A 119 16.16 -2.58 15.34
N ASN A 120 15.47 -2.71 14.19
CA ASN A 120 15.09 -1.56 13.39
C ASN A 120 14.00 -0.75 14.13
N GLY A 121 14.34 0.49 14.53
CA GLY A 121 13.44 1.29 15.38
C GLY A 121 12.14 1.73 14.74
N SER A 122 12.16 2.24 13.49
CA SER A 122 11.00 2.93 12.91
C SER A 122 10.84 2.74 11.40
N CYS A 123 11.68 1.94 10.76
CA CYS A 123 11.64 1.71 9.32
C CYS A 123 11.17 0.28 9.02
N ALA A 124 10.12 0.14 8.22
CA ALA A 124 9.64 -1.18 7.76
C ALA A 124 10.55 -1.83 6.69
N GLY A 125 11.60 -1.14 6.23
CA GLY A 125 12.61 -1.72 5.34
C GLY A 125 13.25 -2.96 5.98
N GLY A 126 13.35 -4.05 5.23
CA GLY A 126 13.89 -5.31 5.75
C GLY A 126 12.89 -6.18 6.50
N THR A 127 11.59 -5.95 6.39
CA THR A 127 10.54 -6.69 7.12
C THR A 127 9.52 -7.32 6.19
N GLY A 128 8.63 -8.16 6.74
CA GLY A 128 7.53 -8.78 5.99
C GLY A 128 6.61 -7.76 5.33
N ALA A 129 6.32 -6.63 5.98
CA ALA A 129 5.48 -5.57 5.42
C ALA A 129 6.13 -4.92 4.18
N PHE A 130 7.45 -4.80 4.14
CA PHE A 130 8.15 -4.35 2.94
C PHE A 130 7.99 -5.35 1.80
N ILE A 131 8.11 -6.66 2.08
CA ILE A 131 7.93 -7.73 1.10
C ILE A 131 6.50 -7.73 0.56
N ASP A 132 5.49 -7.65 1.44
CA ASP A 132 4.06 -7.55 1.07
C ASP A 132 3.80 -6.35 0.13
N GLN A 133 4.40 -5.19 0.45
CA GLN A 133 4.30 -3.98 -0.37
C GLN A 133 4.93 -4.15 -1.75
N MET A 134 6.09 -4.78 -1.83
CA MET A 134 6.79 -5.00 -3.11
C MET A 134 6.08 -6.07 -3.96
N ALA A 135 5.54 -7.12 -3.36
CA ALA A 135 4.71 -8.11 -4.05
C ALA A 135 3.46 -7.44 -4.67
N THR A 136 2.81 -6.56 -3.91
CA THR A 136 1.69 -5.74 -4.40
C THR A 136 2.11 -4.85 -5.59
N LEU A 137 3.27 -4.20 -5.52
CA LEU A 137 3.80 -3.36 -6.60
C LEU A 137 4.02 -4.16 -7.90
N MET A 138 4.49 -5.41 -7.77
CA MET A 138 4.70 -6.32 -8.90
C MET A 138 3.42 -7.02 -9.37
N ASN A 139 2.29 -6.79 -8.68
CA ASN A 139 1.01 -7.46 -8.91
C ASN A 139 1.13 -8.99 -8.85
N VAL A 140 1.74 -9.48 -7.78
CA VAL A 140 1.89 -10.90 -7.45
C VAL A 140 1.62 -11.14 -5.97
N THR A 141 1.31 -12.37 -5.60
CA THR A 141 1.29 -12.79 -4.19
C THR A 141 2.71 -12.95 -3.65
N VAL A 142 2.88 -12.94 -2.33
CA VAL A 142 4.20 -13.15 -1.70
C VAL A 142 4.79 -14.53 -2.06
N GLY A 143 3.94 -15.56 -2.15
CA GLY A 143 4.38 -16.90 -2.59
C GLY A 143 4.84 -16.93 -4.04
N GLU A 144 4.16 -16.20 -4.94
CA GLU A 144 4.60 -16.05 -6.33
C GLU A 144 5.89 -15.23 -6.42
N LEU A 145 6.06 -14.19 -5.59
CA LEU A 145 7.30 -13.41 -5.50
C LEU A 145 8.48 -14.33 -5.12
N ASP A 146 8.28 -15.20 -4.13
CA ASP A 146 9.29 -16.18 -3.71
C ASP A 146 9.63 -17.15 -4.85
N ALA A 147 8.62 -17.75 -5.48
CA ALA A 147 8.82 -18.67 -6.60
C ALA A 147 9.50 -18.01 -7.81
N LEU A 148 9.26 -16.72 -8.07
CA LEU A 148 9.95 -15.94 -9.08
C LEU A 148 11.42 -15.75 -8.70
N SER A 149 11.73 -15.36 -7.47
CA SER A 149 13.07 -15.04 -7.01
C SER A 149 14.06 -16.21 -7.16
N LEU A 150 13.58 -17.43 -7.01
CA LEU A 150 14.38 -18.66 -7.17
C LEU A 150 14.87 -18.92 -8.62
N ARG A 151 14.33 -18.19 -9.60
CA ARG A 151 14.66 -18.33 -11.03
C ARG A 151 15.41 -17.12 -11.60
N HIS A 152 15.95 -16.26 -10.72
CA HIS A 152 16.70 -15.09 -11.14
C HIS A 152 18.02 -15.45 -11.83
N GLU A 153 18.46 -14.57 -12.70
CA GLU A 153 19.76 -14.62 -13.35
C GLU A 153 20.63 -13.41 -12.98
N LYS A 154 19.99 -12.34 -12.49
CA LYS A 154 20.65 -11.06 -12.20
C LYS A 154 20.05 -10.43 -10.95
N ILE A 155 20.85 -9.67 -10.22
CA ILE A 155 20.42 -8.82 -9.11
C ILE A 155 20.61 -7.35 -9.52
N TYR A 156 19.54 -6.57 -9.42
CA TYR A 156 19.55 -5.12 -9.62
C TYR A 156 19.82 -4.39 -8.30
N PRO A 157 20.54 -3.27 -8.30
CA PRO A 157 20.64 -2.43 -7.13
C PRO A 157 19.29 -1.76 -6.86
N ILE A 158 18.64 -2.14 -5.77
CA ILE A 158 17.38 -1.55 -5.29
C ILE A 158 17.67 -0.91 -3.93
N ALA A 159 17.15 0.31 -3.71
CA ALA A 159 17.32 1.01 -2.45
C ALA A 159 16.74 0.21 -1.28
N SER A 160 17.58 -0.15 -0.35
CA SER A 160 17.24 -1.02 0.79
C SER A 160 16.60 -0.27 1.98
N ARG A 161 16.59 1.07 1.97
CA ARG A 161 16.22 1.88 3.15
C ARG A 161 14.74 2.22 3.27
N CYS A 162 14.02 2.34 2.18
CA CYS A 162 12.63 2.81 2.19
C CYS A 162 11.86 2.20 1.03
N GLY A 163 10.67 1.67 1.30
CA GLY A 163 9.78 1.11 0.28
C GLY A 163 9.39 2.11 -0.82
N VAL A 164 9.40 3.41 -0.54
CA VAL A 164 9.17 4.46 -1.54
C VAL A 164 10.33 4.53 -2.53
N PHE A 165 11.57 4.55 -2.05
CA PHE A 165 12.74 4.57 -2.93
C PHE A 165 12.90 3.24 -3.68
N ALA A 166 12.66 2.10 -3.01
CA ALA A 166 12.65 0.80 -3.67
C ALA A 166 11.66 0.77 -4.84
N LYS A 167 10.46 1.34 -4.66
CA LYS A 167 9.46 1.47 -5.73
C LYS A 167 9.96 2.33 -6.90
N SER A 168 10.63 3.45 -6.60
CA SER A 168 11.21 4.33 -7.63
C SER A 168 12.31 3.64 -8.43
N ASP A 169 13.00 2.66 -7.85
CA ASP A 169 14.00 1.84 -8.55
C ASP A 169 13.35 0.70 -9.34
N ILE A 170 12.35 0.04 -8.76
CA ILE A 170 11.69 -1.14 -9.35
C ILE A 170 10.84 -0.76 -10.57
N GLN A 171 10.07 0.32 -10.48
CA GLN A 171 9.13 0.68 -11.54
C GLN A 171 9.80 0.94 -12.90
N PRO A 172 10.91 1.69 -12.98
CA PRO A 172 11.64 1.84 -14.23
C PRO A 172 12.21 0.52 -14.78
N ILE A 173 12.70 -0.37 -13.90
CA ILE A 173 13.22 -1.67 -14.32
C ILE A 173 12.11 -2.50 -14.98
N LEU A 174 10.94 -2.57 -14.38
CA LEU A 174 9.78 -3.28 -14.95
C LEU A 174 9.31 -2.64 -16.25
N ASN A 175 9.22 -1.32 -16.30
CA ASN A 175 8.80 -0.57 -17.49
C ASN A 175 9.78 -0.73 -18.67
N GLN A 176 11.05 -1.01 -18.38
CA GLN A 176 12.10 -1.29 -19.37
C GLN A 176 12.16 -2.76 -19.78
N GLY A 177 11.22 -3.59 -19.35
CA GLY A 177 11.16 -5.01 -19.68
C GLY A 177 12.12 -5.88 -18.84
N GLY A 178 12.53 -5.41 -17.67
CA GLY A 178 13.28 -6.23 -16.71
C GLY A 178 12.49 -7.47 -16.29
N ARG A 179 13.19 -8.62 -16.21
CA ARG A 179 12.54 -9.89 -15.83
C ARG A 179 11.99 -9.79 -14.40
N LYS A 180 10.75 -10.24 -14.21
CA LYS A 180 10.13 -10.27 -12.87
C LYS A 180 10.91 -11.13 -11.88
N GLU A 181 11.54 -12.20 -12.35
CA GLU A 181 12.39 -13.08 -11.57
C GLU A 181 13.58 -12.33 -10.94
N ASP A 182 14.26 -11.53 -11.76
CA ASP A 182 15.42 -10.74 -11.33
C ASP A 182 15.02 -9.64 -10.36
N VAL A 183 13.87 -8.99 -10.60
CA VAL A 183 13.32 -7.96 -9.70
C VAL A 183 12.92 -8.58 -8.36
N ALA A 184 12.29 -9.76 -8.36
CA ALA A 184 11.89 -10.46 -7.13
C ALA A 184 13.10 -10.81 -6.25
N ALA A 185 14.16 -11.36 -6.84
CA ALA A 185 15.39 -11.65 -6.12
C ALA A 185 16.10 -10.37 -5.64
N SER A 186 16.03 -9.29 -6.41
CA SER A 186 16.59 -7.98 -6.04
C SER A 186 15.87 -7.34 -4.87
N ILE A 187 14.54 -7.54 -4.76
CA ILE A 187 13.74 -7.14 -3.59
C ILE A 187 14.23 -7.89 -2.34
N PHE A 188 14.41 -9.20 -2.42
CA PHE A 188 14.94 -9.97 -1.29
C PHE A 188 16.38 -9.58 -0.95
N GLN A 189 17.21 -9.28 -1.94
CA GLN A 189 18.57 -8.74 -1.69
C GLN A 189 18.50 -7.42 -0.92
N ALA A 190 17.58 -6.51 -1.28
CA ALA A 190 17.40 -5.25 -0.54
C ALA A 190 16.97 -5.48 0.91
N VAL A 191 16.13 -6.50 1.20
CA VAL A 191 15.79 -6.92 2.57
C VAL A 191 17.02 -7.37 3.34
N VAL A 192 17.86 -8.23 2.73
CA VAL A 192 19.09 -8.72 3.35
C VAL A 192 20.06 -7.58 3.63
N ASP A 193 20.32 -6.72 2.63
CA ASP A 193 21.23 -5.59 2.78
C ASP A 193 20.77 -4.63 3.89
N GLN A 194 19.47 -4.35 3.98
CA GLN A 194 18.91 -3.51 5.03
C GLN A 194 19.07 -4.15 6.41
N THR A 195 18.80 -5.45 6.53
CA THR A 195 18.91 -6.17 7.80
C THR A 195 20.36 -6.25 8.24
N VAL A 196 21.24 -6.68 7.35
CA VAL A 196 22.66 -6.85 7.70
C VAL A 196 23.33 -5.51 7.94
N ALA A 197 23.30 -4.58 6.97
CA ALA A 197 24.00 -3.30 7.12
C ALA A 197 23.36 -2.40 8.19
N GLY A 198 22.04 -2.42 8.30
CA GLY A 198 21.30 -1.57 9.24
C GLY A 198 21.41 -2.01 10.70
N LEU A 199 21.44 -3.31 10.97
CA LEU A 199 21.40 -3.84 12.33
C LEU A 199 22.76 -4.29 12.87
N THR A 200 23.68 -4.75 12.04
CA THR A 200 25.01 -5.14 12.55
C THR A 200 25.85 -3.95 12.99
N GLN A 201 25.64 -2.77 12.37
CA GLN A 201 26.40 -1.56 12.67
C GLN A 201 27.92 -1.80 12.74
N GLY A 202 28.42 -2.59 11.79
CA GLY A 202 29.84 -2.94 11.71
C GLY A 202 30.30 -4.14 12.54
N ARG A 203 29.41 -4.73 13.36
CA ARG A 203 29.69 -6.00 14.05
C ARG A 203 29.59 -7.15 13.05
N GLU A 204 30.60 -7.98 12.98
CA GLU A 204 30.63 -9.13 12.09
C GLU A 204 29.72 -10.25 12.60
N LEU A 205 28.90 -10.82 11.72
CA LEU A 205 28.09 -12.00 11.99
C LEU A 205 28.95 -13.24 11.74
N LYS A 206 29.27 -13.97 12.79
CA LYS A 206 30.12 -15.17 12.73
C LYS A 206 29.48 -16.31 13.52
N GLY A 207 29.91 -17.54 13.21
CA GLY A 207 29.49 -18.75 13.88
C GLY A 207 28.13 -19.25 13.40
N LYS A 208 27.39 -19.89 14.28
CA LYS A 208 26.10 -20.47 13.99
C LYS A 208 24.99 -19.41 14.07
N LEU A 209 24.41 -19.06 12.93
CA LEU A 209 23.33 -18.09 12.81
C LEU A 209 21.99 -18.80 12.70
N VAL A 210 21.06 -18.44 13.54
CA VAL A 210 19.68 -18.97 13.53
C VAL A 210 18.75 -17.95 12.91
N PHE A 211 17.96 -18.39 11.93
CA PHE A 211 17.05 -17.55 11.18
C PHE A 211 15.60 -17.83 11.58
N LEU A 212 14.94 -16.81 12.15
CA LEU A 212 13.61 -16.91 12.76
C LEU A 212 12.60 -15.93 12.13
N GLY A 213 11.34 -16.16 12.43
CA GLY A 213 10.22 -15.31 11.99
C GLY A 213 9.60 -15.74 10.68
N GLY A 214 8.36 -15.28 10.44
CA GLY A 214 7.54 -15.71 9.30
C GLY A 214 8.23 -15.56 7.94
N PRO A 215 8.78 -14.39 7.56
CA PRO A 215 9.46 -14.24 6.28
C PRO A 215 10.59 -15.26 6.06
N LEU A 216 11.40 -15.52 7.09
CA LEU A 216 12.50 -16.49 7.00
C LEU A 216 12.04 -17.94 7.13
N HIS A 217 10.81 -18.18 7.62
CA HIS A 217 10.24 -19.51 7.65
C HIS A 217 9.61 -19.89 6.30
N PHE A 218 8.88 -18.97 5.65
CA PHE A 218 8.09 -19.29 4.46
C PHE A 218 8.79 -19.01 3.13
N LEU A 219 9.79 -18.08 3.07
CA LEU A 219 10.35 -17.59 1.82
C LEU A 219 11.75 -18.17 1.57
N MET A 220 11.80 -19.16 0.66
CA MET A 220 13.04 -19.87 0.33
C MET A 220 14.05 -18.97 -0.39
N GLY A 221 13.59 -18.13 -1.34
CA GLY A 221 14.46 -17.20 -2.04
C GLY A 221 15.08 -16.15 -1.11
N LEU A 222 14.34 -15.74 -0.06
CA LEU A 222 14.91 -14.85 0.95
C LEU A 222 16.01 -15.54 1.78
N ARG A 223 15.79 -16.82 2.16
CA ARG A 223 16.83 -17.63 2.84
C ARG A 223 18.10 -17.73 1.99
N GLU A 224 17.96 -18.05 0.70
CA GLU A 224 19.08 -18.13 -0.23
C GLU A 224 19.87 -16.82 -0.29
N ARG A 225 19.17 -15.68 -0.36
CA ARG A 225 19.87 -14.36 -0.39
C ARG A 225 20.64 -14.10 0.90
N PHE A 226 20.14 -14.50 2.09
CA PHE A 226 20.91 -14.41 3.34
C PHE A 226 22.14 -15.31 3.32
N VAL A 227 21.98 -16.57 2.92
CA VAL A 227 23.07 -17.55 2.85
C VAL A 227 24.17 -17.06 1.90
N ASP A 228 23.80 -16.61 0.71
CA ASP A 228 24.75 -16.10 -0.30
C ASP A 228 25.47 -14.83 0.15
N THR A 229 24.72 -13.87 0.72
CA THR A 229 25.28 -12.57 1.15
C THR A 229 26.24 -12.73 2.31
N LEU A 230 25.89 -13.57 3.28
CA LEU A 230 26.72 -13.85 4.46
C LEU A 230 27.75 -14.97 4.21
N LYS A 231 27.73 -15.61 3.03
CA LYS A 231 28.60 -16.71 2.63
C LYS A 231 28.59 -17.87 3.64
N LEU A 232 27.39 -18.25 4.06
CA LEU A 232 27.19 -19.30 5.05
C LEU A 232 27.14 -20.67 4.37
N ASP A 233 27.64 -21.67 5.05
CA ASP A 233 27.41 -23.08 4.72
C ASP A 233 26.28 -23.69 5.58
N ALA A 234 25.90 -24.92 5.28
CA ALA A 234 24.81 -25.62 5.95
C ALA A 234 25.04 -25.85 7.47
N SER A 235 26.29 -25.75 7.95
CA SER A 235 26.61 -25.90 9.39
C SER A 235 26.45 -24.58 10.16
N HIS A 236 26.49 -23.45 9.46
CA HIS A 236 26.43 -22.11 10.04
C HIS A 236 25.08 -21.42 9.84
N ALA A 237 24.22 -21.90 8.92
CA ALA A 237 22.89 -21.35 8.69
C ALA A 237 21.80 -22.33 9.19
N VAL A 238 21.11 -21.98 10.25
CA VAL A 238 20.07 -22.82 10.86
C VAL A 238 18.68 -22.20 10.63
N PHE A 239 17.81 -22.93 9.95
CA PHE A 239 16.41 -22.58 9.74
C PHE A 239 15.53 -23.61 10.42
N PRO A 240 15.10 -23.38 11.68
CA PRO A 240 14.27 -24.35 12.41
C PRO A 240 12.92 -24.54 11.77
N ASP A 241 12.36 -25.76 11.82
CA ASP A 241 11.03 -26.08 11.30
C ASP A 241 9.91 -25.27 11.98
N ASP A 242 10.10 -24.86 13.25
CA ASP A 242 9.16 -24.06 14.03
C ASP A 242 9.65 -22.61 14.20
N GLY A 243 10.54 -22.13 13.33
CA GLY A 243 11.20 -20.83 13.42
C GLY A 243 10.26 -19.61 13.41
N ASP A 244 9.06 -19.79 12.90
CA ASP A 244 7.97 -18.79 12.93
C ASP A 244 7.29 -18.65 14.30
N CYS A 245 7.47 -19.62 15.21
CA CYS A 245 6.80 -19.68 16.52
C CYS A 245 7.76 -19.59 17.73
N PHE A 246 9.06 -19.36 17.52
CA PHE A 246 10.05 -19.39 18.59
C PHE A 246 9.74 -18.41 19.74
N ALA A 247 9.24 -17.21 19.47
CA ALA A 247 8.84 -16.29 20.52
C ALA A 247 7.69 -16.85 21.38
N ALA A 248 6.68 -17.49 20.76
CA ALA A 248 5.60 -18.15 21.48
C ALA A 248 6.09 -19.36 22.27
N MET A 249 7.01 -20.17 21.69
CA MET A 249 7.66 -21.28 22.40
C MET A 249 8.42 -20.80 23.64
N GLY A 250 9.18 -19.71 23.48
CA GLY A 250 9.91 -19.09 24.59
C GLY A 250 8.99 -18.53 25.67
N ALA A 251 7.87 -17.92 25.32
CA ALA A 251 6.87 -17.50 26.28
C ALA A 251 6.32 -18.70 27.07
N ALA A 252 6.01 -19.81 26.40
CA ALA A 252 5.59 -21.05 27.08
C ALA A 252 6.67 -21.62 28.01
N LEU A 253 7.94 -21.56 27.61
CA LEU A 253 9.09 -21.96 28.48
C LEU A 253 9.17 -21.07 29.72
N CYS A 254 9.10 -19.77 29.57
CA CYS A 254 9.12 -18.81 30.68
C CYS A 254 7.92 -18.98 31.63
N ALA A 255 6.80 -19.48 31.15
CA ALA A 255 5.62 -19.75 31.97
C ALA A 255 5.84 -20.87 33.00
N THR A 256 6.95 -21.60 32.94
CA THR A 256 7.28 -22.66 33.91
C THR A 256 7.21 -22.18 35.36
N ASP A 257 7.61 -20.96 35.62
CA ASP A 257 7.66 -20.38 36.98
C ASP A 257 6.37 -19.67 37.40
N TYR A 258 5.37 -19.60 36.50
CA TYR A 258 4.11 -18.90 36.77
C TYR A 258 3.08 -19.81 37.44
N ALA A 259 2.14 -19.19 38.15
CA ALA A 259 1.06 -19.92 38.80
C ALA A 259 0.12 -20.58 37.76
N PRO A 260 -0.23 -21.85 37.90
CA PRO A 260 -1.20 -22.48 37.04
C PRO A 260 -2.60 -21.90 37.26
N ALA A 261 -3.38 -21.87 36.21
CA ALA A 261 -4.79 -21.45 36.27
C ALA A 261 -5.64 -22.41 35.39
N PRO A 262 -6.91 -22.64 35.76
CA PRO A 262 -7.82 -23.38 34.89
C PRO A 262 -7.93 -22.73 33.51
N PHE A 263 -7.92 -23.51 32.44
CA PHE A 263 -8.04 -23.01 31.08
C PHE A 263 -9.23 -22.07 30.88
N GLU A 264 -10.39 -22.42 31.47
CA GLU A 264 -11.61 -21.59 31.37
C GLU A 264 -11.44 -20.23 32.05
N THR A 265 -10.60 -20.14 33.10
CA THR A 265 -10.28 -18.86 33.75
C THR A 265 -9.42 -17.98 32.83
N VAL A 266 -8.46 -18.56 32.11
CA VAL A 266 -7.63 -17.84 31.15
C VAL A 266 -8.47 -17.33 29.99
N MET A 267 -9.37 -18.18 29.46
CA MET A 267 -10.31 -17.79 28.42
C MET A 267 -11.18 -16.63 28.84
N LYS A 268 -11.80 -16.73 30.03
CA LYS A 268 -12.66 -15.66 30.57
C LYS A 268 -11.89 -14.35 30.78
N LYS A 269 -10.66 -14.39 31.28
CA LYS A 269 -9.80 -13.20 31.42
C LYS A 269 -9.54 -12.51 30.07
N LEU A 270 -9.29 -13.26 29.02
CA LEU A 270 -9.12 -12.74 27.67
C LEU A 270 -10.44 -12.17 27.11
N GLU A 271 -11.58 -12.81 27.35
CA GLU A 271 -12.90 -12.31 26.96
C GLU A 271 -13.27 -11.01 27.67
N ASP A 272 -13.12 -10.97 29.00
CA ASP A 272 -13.47 -9.82 29.85
C ASP A 272 -12.52 -8.62 29.64
N SER A 273 -11.35 -8.80 29.06
CA SER A 273 -10.41 -7.72 28.74
C SER A 273 -10.90 -6.75 27.66
N ALA A 274 -12.10 -6.99 27.10
CA ALA A 274 -12.79 -6.08 26.20
C ALA A 274 -13.25 -4.81 26.93
N GLY A 275 -12.65 -3.67 26.62
CA GLY A 275 -13.18 -2.38 27.07
C GLY A 275 -12.36 -1.58 28.06
N THR A 276 -11.14 -1.96 28.38
CA THR A 276 -10.19 -1.06 29.08
C THR A 276 -9.76 0.04 28.10
N ALA A 277 -10.42 1.21 28.25
CA ALA A 277 -10.16 2.39 27.42
C ALA A 277 -8.70 2.86 27.60
N THR A 278 -7.93 2.76 26.56
CA THR A 278 -6.64 3.43 26.43
C THR A 278 -6.85 4.89 26.03
N LEU A 279 -5.97 5.77 26.48
CA LEU A 279 -5.95 7.20 26.13
C LEU A 279 -5.46 7.37 24.68
N VAL A 280 -6.30 7.01 23.72
CA VAL A 280 -6.06 7.31 22.31
C VAL A 280 -6.37 8.78 22.07
N ASP A 281 -5.44 9.55 21.51
CA ASP A 281 -5.70 10.89 21.05
C ASP A 281 -6.70 10.82 19.87
N THR A 282 -7.87 11.47 20.01
CA THR A 282 -8.98 11.37 19.05
C THR A 282 -9.33 12.72 18.45
N MET A 283 -9.92 12.68 17.27
CA MET A 283 -10.43 13.83 16.54
C MET A 283 -11.98 13.81 16.49
N PRO A 284 -12.61 14.92 16.11
CA PRO A 284 -14.05 14.92 15.81
C PRO A 284 -14.41 13.92 14.72
N PRO A 285 -15.62 13.33 14.74
CA PRO A 285 -16.10 12.43 13.71
C PRO A 285 -16.18 13.12 12.34
N LEU A 286 -16.02 12.35 11.26
CA LEU A 286 -16.19 12.86 9.91
C LEU A 286 -17.66 13.25 9.65
N PHE A 287 -18.58 12.39 10.05
CA PHE A 287 -20.02 12.65 10.00
C PHE A 287 -20.66 12.26 11.33
N THR A 288 -21.58 13.10 11.81
CA THR A 288 -22.31 12.87 13.05
C THR A 288 -23.62 12.11 12.83
N SER A 289 -24.14 12.15 11.59
CA SER A 289 -25.39 11.48 11.22
C SER A 289 -25.41 11.06 9.75
N GLN A 290 -26.33 10.15 9.43
CA GLN A 290 -26.57 9.72 8.05
C GLN A 290 -27.16 10.85 7.19
N GLU A 291 -27.94 11.75 7.79
CA GLU A 291 -28.52 12.92 7.08
C GLU A 291 -27.41 13.89 6.66
N GLU A 292 -26.45 14.18 7.54
CA GLU A 292 -25.29 15.01 7.20
C GLU A 292 -24.53 14.44 6.01
N TYR A 293 -24.30 13.12 6.01
CA TYR A 293 -23.64 12.44 4.89
C TYR A 293 -24.46 12.52 3.59
N GLN A 294 -25.79 12.38 3.66
CA GLN A 294 -26.64 12.47 2.48
C GLN A 294 -26.60 13.87 1.85
N ILE A 295 -26.64 14.93 2.66
CA ILE A 295 -26.52 16.32 2.19
C ILE A 295 -25.17 16.55 1.53
N PHE A 296 -24.09 16.10 2.17
CA PHE A 296 -22.73 16.17 1.63
C PHE A 296 -22.63 15.43 0.29
N SER A 297 -23.09 14.19 0.24
CA SER A 297 -23.02 13.35 -0.97
C SER A 297 -23.87 13.95 -2.11
N ALA A 298 -25.07 14.45 -1.82
CA ALA A 298 -25.94 15.08 -2.82
C ALA A 298 -25.29 16.33 -3.42
N ARG A 299 -24.64 17.16 -2.61
CA ARG A 299 -23.92 18.37 -3.07
C ARG A 299 -22.80 18.01 -4.05
N HIS A 300 -21.96 17.05 -3.70
CA HIS A 300 -20.87 16.63 -4.59
C HIS A 300 -21.36 15.91 -5.85
N ASN A 301 -22.44 15.14 -5.75
CA ASN A 301 -23.04 14.44 -6.89
C ASN A 301 -23.76 15.39 -7.87
N ALA A 302 -24.01 16.64 -7.50
CA ALA A 302 -24.55 17.65 -8.41
C ALA A 302 -23.52 18.13 -9.45
N SER A 303 -22.21 18.02 -9.13
CA SER A 303 -21.12 18.39 -10.05
C SER A 303 -20.83 17.23 -11.01
N ARG A 304 -21.64 17.11 -12.08
CA ARG A 304 -21.55 16.02 -13.07
C ARG A 304 -21.62 16.57 -14.50
N PRO A 305 -20.98 15.87 -15.47
CA PRO A 305 -21.16 16.18 -16.89
C PRO A 305 -22.62 15.94 -17.31
N PRO A 306 -23.06 16.50 -18.45
CA PRO A 306 -24.34 16.15 -19.04
C PRO A 306 -24.48 14.64 -19.24
N GLU A 307 -25.72 14.15 -19.10
CA GLU A 307 -26.02 12.74 -19.37
C GLU A 307 -26.01 12.49 -20.88
N ALA A 308 -25.27 11.48 -21.31
CA ALA A 308 -25.25 11.02 -22.70
C ALA A 308 -25.16 9.49 -22.70
N ASP A 309 -25.79 8.87 -23.70
CA ASP A 309 -25.84 7.42 -23.84
C ASP A 309 -25.30 7.04 -25.23
N ILE A 310 -24.20 6.30 -25.24
CA ILE A 310 -23.51 5.87 -26.46
C ILE A 310 -24.43 5.04 -27.39
N ASP A 311 -25.37 4.29 -26.83
CA ASP A 311 -26.25 3.42 -27.62
C ASP A 311 -27.31 4.20 -28.42
N THR A 312 -27.67 5.39 -27.94
CA THR A 312 -28.68 6.25 -28.58
C THR A 312 -28.09 7.48 -29.25
N TYR A 313 -26.86 7.85 -28.93
CA TYR A 313 -26.19 9.02 -29.49
C TYR A 313 -25.79 8.84 -30.97
N SER A 314 -25.90 9.91 -31.74
CA SER A 314 -25.42 9.99 -33.11
C SER A 314 -24.81 11.36 -33.37
N GLY A 315 -23.65 11.42 -33.99
CA GLY A 315 -22.95 12.66 -34.29
C GLY A 315 -21.46 12.67 -33.97
N PRO A 316 -20.85 13.86 -33.88
CA PRO A 316 -19.42 13.99 -33.59
C PRO A 316 -19.13 13.68 -32.13
N ALA A 317 -17.98 13.06 -31.88
CA ALA A 317 -17.46 12.81 -30.53
C ALA A 317 -15.96 13.10 -30.47
N TYR A 318 -15.44 13.26 -29.24
CA TYR A 318 -14.06 13.63 -28.99
C TYR A 318 -13.48 12.70 -27.91
N LEU A 319 -12.30 12.15 -28.20
CA LEU A 319 -11.64 11.18 -27.34
C LEU A 319 -10.51 11.84 -26.56
N GLY A 320 -10.51 11.63 -25.26
CA GLY A 320 -9.39 11.97 -24.40
C GLY A 320 -8.83 10.74 -23.71
N MET A 321 -7.52 10.68 -23.62
CA MET A 321 -6.78 9.60 -22.99
C MET A 321 -5.82 10.18 -21.96
N ASP A 322 -5.74 9.55 -20.78
CA ASP A 322 -4.77 9.83 -19.75
C ASP A 322 -3.97 8.56 -19.47
N ALA A 323 -2.76 8.51 -20.02
CA ALA A 323 -1.84 7.40 -19.84
C ALA A 323 -0.90 7.68 -18.66
N GLY A 324 -1.38 7.46 -17.44
CA GLY A 324 -0.59 7.64 -16.24
C GLY A 324 0.44 6.53 -16.02
N SER A 325 1.27 6.69 -14.99
CA SER A 325 2.33 5.71 -14.64
C SER A 325 1.78 4.34 -14.24
N THR A 326 0.61 4.28 -13.61
CA THR A 326 0.00 3.04 -13.10
C THR A 326 -1.40 2.76 -13.63
N THR A 327 -2.10 3.77 -14.13
CA THR A 327 -3.47 3.65 -14.60
C THR A 327 -3.63 4.27 -15.98
N THR A 328 -4.49 3.68 -16.79
CA THR A 328 -4.94 4.24 -18.07
C THR A 328 -6.41 4.62 -17.96
N LYS A 329 -6.74 5.81 -18.44
CA LYS A 329 -8.09 6.36 -18.40
C LYS A 329 -8.45 6.87 -19.78
N LEU A 330 -9.70 6.63 -20.19
CA LEU A 330 -10.25 7.16 -21.44
C LEU A 330 -11.61 7.81 -21.16
N ALA A 331 -11.89 8.88 -21.89
CA ALA A 331 -13.20 9.54 -21.90
C ALA A 331 -13.57 9.89 -23.35
N LEU A 332 -14.69 9.38 -23.84
CA LEU A 332 -15.30 9.81 -25.09
C LEU A 332 -16.45 10.75 -24.74
N ILE A 333 -16.44 11.95 -25.31
CA ILE A 333 -17.46 12.97 -25.01
C ILE A 333 -18.19 13.44 -26.26
N ALA A 334 -19.45 13.84 -26.06
CA ALA A 334 -20.23 14.60 -27.03
C ALA A 334 -19.78 16.08 -27.05
N PRO A 335 -20.18 16.91 -28.02
CA PRO A 335 -19.80 18.33 -28.13
C PRO A 335 -20.14 19.17 -26.90
N ASP A 336 -21.20 18.85 -26.18
CA ASP A 336 -21.65 19.52 -24.97
C ASP A 336 -20.90 19.07 -23.69
N GLY A 337 -20.00 18.07 -23.81
CA GLY A 337 -19.26 17.47 -22.72
C GLY A 337 -19.95 16.25 -22.11
N GLY A 338 -21.08 15.79 -22.65
CA GLY A 338 -21.75 14.58 -22.22
C GLY A 338 -20.88 13.34 -22.39
N LEU A 339 -20.77 12.51 -21.36
CA LEU A 339 -19.93 11.31 -21.36
C LEU A 339 -20.61 10.16 -22.11
N LEU A 340 -20.03 9.73 -23.23
CA LEU A 340 -20.47 8.60 -24.04
C LEU A 340 -19.79 7.29 -23.61
N TYR A 341 -18.51 7.36 -23.23
CA TYR A 341 -17.73 6.20 -22.81
C TYR A 341 -16.69 6.61 -21.78
N THR A 342 -16.44 5.73 -20.81
CA THR A 342 -15.36 5.93 -19.82
C THR A 342 -14.64 4.62 -19.54
N TYR A 343 -13.35 4.73 -19.32
CA TYR A 343 -12.50 3.63 -18.87
C TYR A 343 -11.53 4.12 -17.79
N TYR A 344 -11.35 3.34 -16.71
CA TYR A 344 -10.41 3.63 -15.65
C TYR A 344 -9.91 2.33 -14.99
N HIS A 345 -8.72 1.88 -15.36
CA HIS A 345 -8.10 0.68 -14.79
C HIS A 345 -6.58 0.79 -14.72
N SER A 346 -5.96 -0.14 -13.97
CA SER A 346 -4.51 -0.31 -13.96
C SER A 346 -3.99 -0.60 -15.36
N ASN A 347 -2.85 -0.01 -15.73
CA ASN A 347 -2.20 -0.25 -17.02
C ASN A 347 -1.29 -1.50 -17.03
N LEU A 348 -1.14 -2.17 -15.90
CA LEU A 348 -0.32 -3.38 -15.74
C LEU A 348 1.11 -3.26 -16.33
N GLY A 349 1.62 -2.03 -16.46
CA GLY A 349 2.91 -1.73 -17.09
C GLY A 349 2.89 -1.73 -18.63
N ASN A 350 1.73 -1.90 -19.27
CA ASN A 350 1.60 -1.90 -20.72
C ASN A 350 0.40 -1.03 -21.19
N PRO A 351 0.51 0.29 -21.19
CA PRO A 351 -0.57 1.17 -21.59
C PRO A 351 -0.95 1.02 -23.07
N VAL A 352 0.00 0.67 -23.94
CA VAL A 352 -0.26 0.53 -25.39
C VAL A 352 -1.29 -0.56 -25.67
N SER A 353 -1.12 -1.75 -25.09
CA SER A 353 -2.07 -2.85 -25.28
C SER A 353 -3.47 -2.50 -24.77
N ILE A 354 -3.55 -1.82 -23.62
CA ILE A 354 -4.83 -1.42 -23.04
C ILE A 354 -5.54 -0.40 -23.92
N VAL A 355 -4.81 0.64 -24.36
CA VAL A 355 -5.39 1.64 -25.25
C VAL A 355 -5.85 1.01 -26.56
N LEU A 356 -5.07 0.08 -27.13
CA LEU A 356 -5.46 -0.67 -28.33
C LEU A 356 -6.81 -1.40 -28.15
N GLU A 357 -6.95 -2.15 -27.06
CA GLU A 357 -8.19 -2.87 -26.75
C GLU A 357 -9.37 -1.91 -26.59
N GLN A 358 -9.15 -0.81 -25.87
CA GLN A 358 -10.20 0.18 -25.63
C GLN A 358 -10.60 0.95 -26.90
N LEU A 359 -9.67 1.26 -27.79
CA LEU A 359 -9.97 1.89 -29.07
C LEU A 359 -10.82 0.96 -29.94
N LYS A 360 -10.51 -0.34 -29.99
CA LYS A 360 -11.34 -1.33 -30.71
C LYS A 360 -12.75 -1.38 -30.13
N GLU A 361 -12.88 -1.39 -28.82
CA GLU A 361 -14.19 -1.39 -28.15
C GLU A 361 -14.97 -0.10 -28.40
N ILE A 362 -14.33 1.07 -28.32
CA ILE A 362 -14.95 2.36 -28.63
C ILE A 362 -15.47 2.37 -30.06
N TYR A 363 -14.67 1.96 -31.03
CA TYR A 363 -15.12 1.92 -32.45
C TYR A 363 -16.26 0.92 -32.65
N ARG A 364 -16.24 -0.22 -31.99
CA ARG A 364 -17.33 -1.20 -32.01
C ARG A 364 -18.65 -0.60 -31.49
N LEU A 365 -18.59 0.16 -30.39
CA LEU A 365 -19.76 0.83 -29.82
C LEU A 365 -20.24 2.02 -30.67
N CYS A 366 -19.31 2.79 -31.23
CA CYS A 366 -19.63 3.93 -32.11
C CYS A 366 -20.34 3.49 -33.37
N GLY A 367 -19.91 2.38 -34.00
CA GLY A 367 -20.39 1.97 -35.31
C GLY A 367 -20.31 3.11 -36.34
N ASP A 368 -21.31 3.18 -37.24
CA ASP A 368 -21.42 4.27 -38.21
C ASP A 368 -22.13 5.52 -37.68
N ARG A 369 -22.64 5.47 -36.43
CA ARG A 369 -23.44 6.54 -35.81
C ARG A 369 -22.62 7.68 -35.23
N ILE A 370 -21.44 7.35 -34.70
CA ILE A 370 -20.59 8.28 -33.93
C ILE A 370 -19.26 8.46 -34.66
N GLN A 371 -18.94 9.70 -35.00
CA GLN A 371 -17.70 10.06 -35.67
C GLN A 371 -16.74 10.69 -34.68
N ILE A 372 -15.60 10.04 -34.41
CA ILE A 372 -14.53 10.64 -33.62
C ILE A 372 -13.83 11.70 -34.45
N ARG A 373 -14.01 12.97 -34.10
CA ARG A 373 -13.44 14.12 -34.81
C ARG A 373 -12.15 14.65 -34.24
N GLY A 374 -11.81 14.25 -33.01
CA GLY A 374 -10.55 14.63 -32.39
C GLY A 374 -10.18 13.65 -31.30
N ALA A 375 -8.89 13.40 -31.17
CA ALA A 375 -8.31 12.57 -30.14
C ALA A 375 -7.09 13.26 -29.49
N ALA A 376 -7.10 13.36 -28.17
CA ALA A 376 -5.97 13.93 -27.45
C ALA A 376 -5.51 13.00 -26.32
N VAL A 377 -4.23 13.07 -26.00
CA VAL A 377 -3.62 12.27 -24.95
C VAL A 377 -2.83 13.15 -24.00
N THR A 378 -2.83 12.74 -22.74
CA THR A 378 -2.09 13.37 -21.65
C THR A 378 -1.49 12.30 -20.72
N GLY A 379 -0.73 12.72 -19.71
CA GLY A 379 -0.12 11.87 -18.71
C GLY A 379 1.30 11.45 -19.06
N TYR A 380 1.90 10.63 -18.19
CA TYR A 380 3.31 10.20 -18.33
C TYR A 380 3.62 9.47 -19.65
N GLY A 381 2.63 8.74 -20.20
CA GLY A 381 2.73 8.01 -21.47
C GLY A 381 2.29 8.82 -22.69
N GLU A 382 2.16 10.14 -22.61
CA GLU A 382 1.65 11.01 -23.66
C GLU A 382 2.32 10.74 -25.01
N ASP A 383 3.63 10.90 -25.11
CA ASP A 383 4.37 10.72 -26.37
C ASP A 383 4.24 9.29 -26.92
N LEU A 384 4.27 8.29 -26.05
CA LEU A 384 4.15 6.89 -26.44
C LEU A 384 2.80 6.61 -27.12
N ILE A 385 1.70 7.01 -26.47
CA ILE A 385 0.34 6.76 -26.94
C ILE A 385 0.02 7.64 -28.16
N LYS A 386 0.45 8.91 -28.14
CA LYS A 386 0.28 9.81 -29.28
C LYS A 386 0.88 9.23 -30.55
N ASN A 387 2.14 8.77 -30.46
CA ASN A 387 2.83 8.20 -31.62
C ASN A 387 2.28 6.83 -32.02
N ALA A 388 1.91 5.98 -31.05
CA ALA A 388 1.36 4.65 -31.31
C ALA A 388 0.04 4.72 -32.10
N PHE A 389 -0.85 5.64 -31.77
CA PHE A 389 -2.22 5.69 -32.30
C PHE A 389 -2.51 6.92 -33.15
N SER A 390 -1.51 7.74 -33.48
CA SER A 390 -1.62 8.96 -34.30
C SER A 390 -2.63 9.95 -33.71
N CYS A 391 -2.60 10.20 -32.40
CA CYS A 391 -3.50 11.17 -31.78
C CYS A 391 -3.22 12.59 -32.26
N ASP A 392 -4.28 13.40 -32.44
CA ASP A 392 -4.20 14.76 -32.98
C ASP A 392 -3.42 15.71 -32.05
N LEU A 393 -3.53 15.51 -30.74
CA LEU A 393 -2.90 16.38 -29.75
C LEU A 393 -2.28 15.59 -28.59
N GLY A 394 -1.04 15.92 -28.24
CA GLY A 394 -0.47 15.62 -26.92
C GLY A 394 -0.63 16.88 -26.04
N LEU A 395 -1.08 16.70 -24.82
CA LEU A 395 -1.39 17.79 -23.91
C LEU A 395 -0.69 17.57 -22.58
N VAL A 396 0.02 18.59 -22.11
CA VAL A 396 0.62 18.56 -20.77
C VAL A 396 -0.46 18.31 -19.72
N GLU A 397 -0.21 17.38 -18.82
CA GLU A 397 -1.17 16.89 -17.84
C GLU A 397 -1.84 18.02 -17.04
N THR A 398 -1.05 19.01 -16.60
CA THR A 398 -1.57 20.17 -15.86
C THR A 398 -2.62 20.96 -16.63
N MET A 399 -2.45 21.06 -17.98
CA MET A 399 -3.41 21.77 -18.83
C MET A 399 -4.69 20.95 -19.03
N ALA A 400 -4.59 19.63 -19.13
CA ALA A 400 -5.76 18.76 -19.19
C ALA A 400 -6.58 18.88 -17.90
N HIS A 401 -5.94 18.77 -16.75
CA HIS A 401 -6.57 18.89 -15.44
C HIS A 401 -7.21 20.26 -15.22
N TYR A 402 -6.52 21.34 -15.59
CA TYR A 402 -7.08 22.69 -15.49
C TYR A 402 -8.32 22.85 -16.40
N LYS A 403 -8.25 22.39 -17.65
CA LYS A 403 -9.35 22.49 -18.60
C LYS A 403 -10.61 21.76 -18.11
N ALA A 404 -10.43 20.58 -17.52
CA ALA A 404 -11.52 19.85 -16.89
C ALA A 404 -12.08 20.57 -15.67
N ALA A 405 -11.23 21.09 -14.78
CA ALA A 405 -11.67 21.82 -13.59
C ALA A 405 -12.46 23.08 -13.95
N ALA A 406 -11.96 23.86 -14.92
CA ALA A 406 -12.62 25.08 -15.39
C ALA A 406 -13.98 24.81 -16.09
N HIS A 407 -14.19 23.60 -16.62
CA HIS A 407 -15.50 23.20 -17.15
C HIS A 407 -16.56 23.07 -16.05
N PHE A 408 -16.19 22.55 -14.86
CA PHE A 408 -17.09 22.40 -13.71
C PHE A 408 -17.17 23.63 -12.82
N ALA A 409 -16.07 24.40 -12.73
CA ALA A 409 -15.97 25.61 -11.94
C ALA A 409 -15.19 26.67 -12.75
N PRO A 410 -15.88 27.50 -13.56
CA PRO A 410 -15.21 28.49 -14.41
C PRO A 410 -14.38 29.52 -13.64
N ASP A 411 -14.69 29.75 -12.39
CA ASP A 411 -14.03 30.65 -11.45
C ASP A 411 -12.99 29.98 -10.57
N VAL A 412 -12.58 28.72 -10.88
CA VAL A 412 -11.58 27.97 -10.12
C VAL A 412 -10.28 28.78 -9.97
N ASP A 413 -9.82 28.91 -8.73
CA ASP A 413 -8.58 29.60 -8.37
C ASP A 413 -7.52 28.68 -7.77
N PHE A 414 -7.92 27.46 -7.35
CA PHE A 414 -7.01 26.43 -6.86
C PHE A 414 -7.50 25.04 -7.23
N ILE A 415 -6.58 24.21 -7.71
CA ILE A 415 -6.86 22.82 -8.06
C ILE A 415 -5.96 21.90 -7.26
N ILE A 416 -6.53 20.87 -6.68
CA ILE A 416 -5.79 19.82 -5.98
C ILE A 416 -6.11 18.50 -6.63
N ASP A 417 -5.11 17.90 -7.25
CA ASP A 417 -5.17 16.59 -7.85
C ASP A 417 -4.39 15.59 -7.00
N ILE A 418 -5.08 14.60 -6.44
CA ILE A 418 -4.44 13.53 -5.68
C ILE A 418 -4.67 12.22 -6.41
N GLY A 419 -3.64 11.77 -7.09
CA GLY A 419 -3.58 10.49 -7.78
C GLY A 419 -3.29 9.32 -6.83
N GLY A 420 -3.04 8.15 -7.42
CA GLY A 420 -2.61 6.98 -6.69
C GLY A 420 -1.21 7.11 -6.11
N GLN A 421 -0.31 7.79 -6.79
CA GLN A 421 1.12 7.84 -6.45
C GLN A 421 1.73 9.23 -6.37
N ASP A 422 1.12 10.18 -7.00
CA ASP A 422 1.55 11.58 -7.05
C ASP A 422 0.44 12.51 -6.61
N MET A 423 0.81 13.73 -6.31
CA MET A 423 -0.10 14.82 -6.00
C MET A 423 0.40 16.07 -6.71
N LYS A 424 -0.53 16.80 -7.31
CA LYS A 424 -0.29 18.04 -8.01
C LYS A 424 -1.28 19.08 -7.51
N CYS A 425 -0.78 20.28 -7.26
CA CYS A 425 -1.62 21.40 -6.88
C CYS A 425 -1.31 22.57 -7.80
N PHE A 426 -2.35 23.24 -8.28
CA PHE A 426 -2.22 24.34 -9.22
C PHE A 426 -2.91 25.58 -8.65
N LYS A 427 -2.19 26.68 -8.60
CA LYS A 427 -2.79 27.99 -8.36
C LYS A 427 -3.16 28.61 -9.68
N ILE A 428 -4.40 29.04 -9.80
CA ILE A 428 -4.93 29.66 -11.02
C ILE A 428 -5.10 31.16 -10.78
N ARG A 429 -4.63 31.97 -11.71
CA ARG A 429 -4.81 33.39 -11.66
C ARG A 429 -5.13 33.93 -13.07
N ASN A 430 -6.20 34.69 -13.19
CA ASN A 430 -6.64 35.24 -14.45
C ASN A 430 -6.82 34.21 -15.58
N GLY A 431 -7.33 33.03 -15.23
CA GLY A 431 -7.56 31.97 -16.21
C GLY A 431 -6.29 31.23 -16.70
N ALA A 432 -5.17 31.40 -15.99
CA ALA A 432 -3.92 30.72 -16.31
C ALA A 432 -3.31 30.06 -15.07
N VAL A 433 -2.54 28.99 -15.27
CA VAL A 433 -1.78 28.34 -14.20
C VAL A 433 -0.63 29.27 -13.78
N ASP A 434 -0.71 29.80 -12.57
CA ASP A 434 0.25 30.74 -11.97
C ASP A 434 1.43 30.00 -11.32
N SER A 435 1.14 28.93 -10.57
CA SER A 435 2.16 28.10 -9.93
C SER A 435 1.71 26.66 -9.78
N ILE A 436 2.68 25.77 -9.73
CA ILE A 436 2.48 24.31 -9.59
C ILE A 436 3.31 23.83 -8.40
N MET A 437 2.68 23.04 -7.54
CA MET A 437 3.32 22.33 -6.44
C MET A 437 3.18 20.84 -6.69
N LEU A 438 4.28 20.11 -6.69
CA LEU A 438 4.33 18.69 -7.02
C LEU A 438 4.85 17.88 -5.84
N ASN A 439 4.28 16.70 -5.65
CA ASN A 439 4.82 15.66 -4.79
C ASN A 439 4.86 14.34 -5.56
N GLU A 440 5.96 14.10 -6.23
CA GLU A 440 6.21 12.86 -6.99
C GLU A 440 7.09 11.88 -6.20
N ALA A 441 7.78 12.35 -5.17
CA ALA A 441 8.77 11.59 -4.42
C ALA A 441 8.20 10.81 -3.24
N CYS A 442 7.00 11.13 -2.75
CA CYS A 442 6.45 10.53 -1.54
C CYS A 442 4.96 10.26 -1.63
N SER A 443 4.56 9.01 -1.49
CA SER A 443 3.16 8.59 -1.54
C SER A 443 2.34 8.93 -0.28
N SER A 444 2.93 9.57 0.74
CA SER A 444 2.26 9.83 2.02
C SER A 444 1.06 10.79 1.95
N GLY A 445 0.90 11.50 0.85
CA GLY A 445 -0.28 12.31 0.55
C GLY A 445 -1.12 11.75 -0.60
N CYS A 446 -0.91 10.52 -1.06
CA CYS A 446 -1.52 9.94 -2.26
C CYS A 446 -2.36 8.71 -1.95
N GLY A 447 -3.18 8.26 -2.91
CA GLY A 447 -4.11 7.14 -2.73
C GLY A 447 -3.45 5.83 -2.33
N SER A 448 -2.25 5.52 -2.84
CA SER A 448 -1.48 4.32 -2.49
C SER A 448 -1.11 4.24 -0.99
N PHE A 449 -1.10 5.36 -0.29
CA PHE A 449 -0.93 5.38 1.16
C PHE A 449 -2.10 4.66 1.85
N ILE A 450 -3.35 5.05 1.57
CA ILE A 450 -4.54 4.40 2.15
C ILE A 450 -4.64 2.95 1.66
N GLU A 451 -4.37 2.68 0.38
CA GLU A 451 -4.41 1.33 -0.18
C GLU A 451 -3.44 0.38 0.54
N THR A 452 -2.22 0.85 0.86
CA THR A 452 -1.23 0.07 1.59
C THR A 452 -1.76 -0.34 2.97
N PHE A 453 -2.36 0.59 3.70
CA PHE A 453 -2.91 0.31 5.03
C PHE A 453 -4.20 -0.53 4.97
N ALA A 454 -5.09 -0.29 4.00
CA ALA A 454 -6.28 -1.11 3.79
C ALA A 454 -5.89 -2.58 3.59
N LYS A 455 -4.95 -2.86 2.69
CA LYS A 455 -4.43 -4.22 2.44
C LYS A 455 -3.75 -4.82 3.67
N ALA A 456 -2.92 -4.05 4.38
CA ALA A 456 -2.26 -4.51 5.61
C ALA A 456 -3.27 -4.89 6.70
N LEU A 457 -4.43 -4.22 6.73
CA LEU A 457 -5.54 -4.49 7.65
C LEU A 457 -6.54 -5.53 7.11
N GLY A 458 -6.31 -6.09 5.90
CA GLY A 458 -7.14 -7.13 5.31
C GLY A 458 -8.42 -6.64 4.63
N TYR A 459 -8.46 -5.41 4.17
CA TYR A 459 -9.63 -4.81 3.54
C TYR A 459 -9.35 -4.38 2.10
N GLU A 460 -10.38 -4.50 1.25
CA GLU A 460 -10.41 -3.82 -0.04
C GLU A 460 -10.58 -2.31 0.17
N ILE A 461 -9.92 -1.49 -0.66
CA ILE A 461 -9.89 -0.02 -0.50
C ILE A 461 -11.30 0.61 -0.46
N ALA A 462 -12.22 0.15 -1.32
CA ALA A 462 -13.59 0.65 -1.38
C ALA A 462 -14.41 0.36 -0.11
N SER A 463 -14.14 -0.76 0.55
CA SER A 463 -14.76 -1.11 1.83
C SER A 463 -14.10 -0.36 2.98
N PHE A 464 -12.77 -0.28 2.98
CA PHE A 464 -12.00 0.40 4.01
C PHE A 464 -12.36 1.89 4.13
N SER A 465 -12.55 2.57 3.01
CA SER A 465 -12.91 3.99 2.96
C SER A 465 -14.28 4.30 3.59
N LYS A 466 -15.19 3.31 3.63
CA LYS A 466 -16.52 3.46 4.21
C LYS A 466 -16.54 3.21 5.72
N LEU A 467 -15.58 2.46 6.26
CA LEU A 467 -15.54 2.12 7.69
C LEU A 467 -15.43 3.36 8.58
N GLY A 468 -14.58 4.32 8.19
CA GLY A 468 -14.30 5.51 9.00
C GLY A 468 -15.36 6.61 8.96
N LEU A 469 -16.40 6.52 8.09
CA LEU A 469 -17.34 7.62 7.87
C LEU A 469 -18.11 8.05 9.12
N PHE A 470 -18.52 7.10 9.95
CA PHE A 470 -19.41 7.35 11.09
C PHE A 470 -18.78 7.00 12.45
N THR A 471 -17.49 6.70 12.48
CA THR A 471 -16.83 6.46 13.76
C THR A 471 -16.86 7.71 14.64
N GLN A 472 -17.08 7.50 15.95
CA GLN A 472 -17.20 8.58 16.92
C GLN A 472 -15.86 9.00 17.52
N LYS A 473 -14.80 8.22 17.32
CA LYS A 473 -13.49 8.42 17.93
C LYS A 473 -12.35 8.24 16.89
N PRO A 474 -12.34 9.00 15.79
CA PRO A 474 -11.25 8.93 14.83
C PRO A 474 -9.90 9.15 15.51
N VAL A 475 -8.93 8.30 15.24
CA VAL A 475 -7.59 8.42 15.85
C VAL A 475 -6.83 9.58 15.23
N ASN A 476 -6.21 10.41 16.06
CA ASN A 476 -5.28 11.43 15.57
C ASN A 476 -3.91 10.82 15.27
N LEU A 477 -3.72 10.42 14.03
CA LEU A 477 -2.45 9.85 13.55
C LEU A 477 -1.41 10.92 13.16
N GLY A 478 -1.80 12.19 13.19
CA GLY A 478 -0.95 13.31 12.76
C GLY A 478 -0.64 13.32 11.27
N SER A 479 0.37 14.07 10.87
CA SER A 479 0.87 14.17 9.48
C SER A 479 2.28 13.57 9.39
N ARG A 480 2.40 12.31 8.95
CA ARG A 480 3.67 11.58 8.88
C ARG A 480 3.83 10.90 7.53
N CYS A 481 5.07 10.61 7.13
CA CYS A 481 5.31 9.78 5.95
C CYS A 481 4.84 8.34 6.21
N THR A 482 4.65 7.56 5.15
CA THR A 482 4.12 6.18 5.21
C THR A 482 4.90 5.29 6.19
N VAL A 483 6.22 5.44 6.24
CA VAL A 483 7.09 4.66 7.15
C VAL A 483 6.79 4.96 8.62
N PHE A 484 6.74 6.24 8.98
CA PHE A 484 6.42 6.65 10.37
C PHE A 484 4.94 6.45 10.71
N MET A 485 4.06 6.47 9.72
CA MET A 485 2.64 6.22 9.92
C MET A 485 2.37 4.77 10.36
N ASN A 486 3.13 3.79 9.86
CA ASN A 486 3.06 2.41 10.34
C ASN A 486 3.19 2.34 11.87
N SER A 487 4.19 3.02 12.43
CA SER A 487 4.37 3.04 13.89
C SER A 487 3.20 3.70 14.61
N SER A 488 2.59 4.75 14.02
CA SER A 488 1.42 5.43 14.61
C SER A 488 0.18 4.53 14.57
N VAL A 489 -0.06 3.84 13.45
CA VAL A 489 -1.17 2.88 13.30
C VAL A 489 -1.02 1.73 14.28
N LYS A 490 0.18 1.14 14.38
CA LYS A 490 0.46 0.09 15.36
C LYS A 490 0.24 0.55 16.80
N GLN A 491 0.69 1.75 17.13
CA GLN A 491 0.48 2.29 18.46
C GLN A 491 -1.02 2.45 18.74
N ALA A 492 -1.78 3.00 17.79
CA ALA A 492 -3.23 3.12 17.91
C ALA A 492 -3.91 1.73 18.10
N GLN A 493 -3.46 0.71 17.37
CA GLN A 493 -3.94 -0.67 17.57
C GLN A 493 -3.63 -1.21 18.95
N LYS A 494 -2.39 -1.01 19.44
CA LYS A 494 -1.98 -1.38 20.82
C LYS A 494 -2.84 -0.67 21.86
N ASP A 495 -3.18 0.57 21.60
CA ASP A 495 -4.00 1.42 22.46
C ASP A 495 -5.50 1.11 22.33
N GLY A 496 -5.89 0.12 21.52
CA GLY A 496 -7.25 -0.40 21.43
C GLY A 496 -8.16 0.36 20.44
N ALA A 497 -7.60 1.16 19.53
CA ALA A 497 -8.38 1.80 18.48
C ALA A 497 -8.97 0.76 17.51
N SER A 498 -10.21 0.97 17.11
CA SER A 498 -10.87 0.12 16.12
C SER A 498 -10.33 0.37 14.70
N VAL A 499 -10.62 -0.53 13.78
CA VAL A 499 -10.25 -0.35 12.36
C VAL A 499 -10.97 0.85 11.76
N GLU A 500 -12.21 1.10 12.18
CA GLU A 500 -13.01 2.25 11.80
C GLU A 500 -12.34 3.57 12.21
N ASP A 501 -11.86 3.64 13.46
CA ASP A 501 -11.16 4.81 14.02
C ASP A 501 -9.85 5.07 13.28
N ILE A 502 -9.11 4.01 12.95
CA ILE A 502 -7.87 4.07 12.17
C ILE A 502 -8.14 4.50 10.73
N SER A 503 -9.19 3.99 10.09
CA SER A 503 -9.56 4.36 8.72
C SER A 503 -9.85 5.85 8.61
N ALA A 504 -10.63 6.42 9.53
CA ALA A 504 -10.89 7.85 9.60
C ALA A 504 -9.61 8.66 9.88
N GLY A 505 -8.77 8.18 10.79
CA GLY A 505 -7.47 8.80 11.10
C GLY A 505 -6.52 8.85 9.92
N LEU A 506 -6.43 7.78 9.13
CA LEU A 506 -5.63 7.72 7.91
C LEU A 506 -6.17 8.67 6.83
N SER A 507 -7.50 8.74 6.67
CA SER A 507 -8.14 9.67 5.73
C SER A 507 -7.84 11.13 6.08
N THR A 508 -7.82 11.49 7.36
CA THR A 508 -7.42 12.82 7.83
C THR A 508 -5.91 13.05 7.68
N SER A 509 -5.10 12.03 7.92
CA SER A 509 -3.64 12.14 7.81
C SER A 509 -3.17 12.44 6.38
N ILE A 510 -3.80 11.83 5.37
CA ILE A 510 -3.46 12.12 3.95
C ILE A 510 -3.74 13.59 3.63
N VAL A 511 -4.84 14.12 4.11
CA VAL A 511 -5.23 15.53 3.95
C VAL A 511 -4.21 16.47 4.62
N LYS A 512 -3.86 16.20 5.87
CA LYS A 512 -2.83 16.97 6.58
C LYS A 512 -1.48 16.93 5.89
N ASN A 513 -1.09 15.80 5.33
CA ASN A 513 0.14 15.70 4.53
C ASN A 513 0.06 16.57 3.26
N ALA A 514 -1.09 16.56 2.56
CA ALA A 514 -1.32 17.39 1.38
C ALA A 514 -1.19 18.86 1.71
N ILE A 515 -1.95 19.36 2.68
CA ILE A 515 -2.05 20.77 3.01
C ILE A 515 -0.74 21.30 3.61
N TYR A 516 -0.21 20.62 4.65
CA TYR A 516 0.89 21.19 5.44
C TYR A 516 2.29 20.84 4.93
N LYS A 517 2.46 19.71 4.22
CA LYS A 517 3.79 19.29 3.76
C LYS A 517 4.04 19.56 2.29
N VAL A 518 3.03 19.37 1.44
CA VAL A 518 3.18 19.58 -0.01
C VAL A 518 2.85 21.01 -0.38
N ILE A 519 1.63 21.44 -0.08
CA ILE A 519 1.17 22.80 -0.40
C ILE A 519 1.87 23.83 0.50
N ARG A 520 2.17 23.45 1.75
CA ARG A 520 2.76 24.31 2.78
C ARG A 520 1.92 25.56 3.05
N ALA A 521 0.60 25.40 2.99
CA ALA A 521 -0.33 26.46 3.31
C ALA A 521 -0.19 26.86 4.79
N ALA A 522 -0.06 28.14 5.07
CA ALA A 522 -0.07 28.66 6.43
C ALA A 522 -1.51 28.82 6.94
N SER A 523 -2.47 29.02 6.04
CA SER A 523 -3.90 29.13 6.32
C SER A 523 -4.75 28.59 5.16
N ALA A 524 -6.04 28.37 5.41
CA ALA A 524 -6.97 27.99 4.37
C ALA A 524 -7.12 29.07 3.26
N ASP A 525 -6.87 30.34 3.59
CA ASP A 525 -6.97 31.44 2.63
C ASP A 525 -5.85 31.42 1.59
N ASP A 526 -4.72 30.78 1.88
CA ASP A 526 -3.63 30.60 0.91
C ASP A 526 -4.04 29.70 -0.28
N LEU A 527 -5.08 28.89 -0.10
CA LEU A 527 -5.62 27.95 -1.08
C LEU A 527 -6.71 28.54 -1.99
N GLY A 528 -6.98 29.86 -1.88
CA GLY A 528 -8.02 30.52 -2.67
C GLY A 528 -9.44 30.32 -2.14
N GLN A 529 -10.45 30.67 -2.94
CA GLN A 529 -11.86 30.62 -2.57
C GLN A 529 -12.64 29.55 -3.33
N HIS A 530 -12.25 29.27 -4.59
CA HIS A 530 -12.93 28.35 -5.51
C HIS A 530 -12.04 27.14 -5.78
N ILE A 531 -12.07 26.18 -4.85
CA ILE A 531 -11.19 25.01 -4.86
C ILE A 531 -11.88 23.86 -5.58
N VAL A 532 -11.21 23.31 -6.61
CA VAL A 532 -11.59 22.05 -7.24
C VAL A 532 -10.65 20.95 -6.78
N VAL A 533 -11.22 19.85 -6.27
CA VAL A 533 -10.47 18.65 -5.90
C VAL A 533 -10.74 17.53 -6.90
N GLN A 534 -9.69 16.85 -7.31
CA GLN A 534 -9.75 15.81 -8.35
C GLN A 534 -8.70 14.72 -8.12
N GLY A 535 -8.68 13.70 -8.99
CA GLY A 535 -7.89 12.49 -8.80
C GLY A 535 -8.68 11.37 -8.13
N GLY A 536 -8.19 10.14 -8.30
CA GLY A 536 -8.87 8.94 -7.81
C GLY A 536 -9.03 8.90 -6.29
N THR A 537 -8.15 9.55 -5.55
CA THR A 537 -8.19 9.59 -4.07
C THR A 537 -9.43 10.32 -3.55
N PHE A 538 -9.94 11.31 -4.26
CA PHE A 538 -11.16 12.04 -3.86
C PHE A 538 -12.49 11.32 -4.19
N LEU A 539 -12.42 10.11 -4.78
CA LEU A 539 -13.56 9.19 -4.81
C LEU A 539 -13.86 8.59 -3.41
N ASN A 540 -12.92 8.74 -2.49
CA ASN A 540 -13.08 8.38 -1.09
C ASN A 540 -13.73 9.55 -0.32
N ASP A 541 -15.00 9.40 0.05
CA ASP A 541 -15.76 10.44 0.76
C ASP A 541 -15.21 10.76 2.16
N ALA A 542 -14.50 9.83 2.81
CA ALA A 542 -13.83 10.09 4.09
C ALA A 542 -12.66 11.08 3.90
N VAL A 543 -11.87 10.94 2.83
CA VAL A 543 -10.81 11.88 2.48
C VAL A 543 -11.39 13.24 2.09
N LEU A 544 -12.43 13.23 1.26
CA LEU A 544 -13.11 14.46 0.80
C LEU A 544 -13.70 15.24 1.99
N ARG A 545 -14.35 14.56 2.92
CA ARG A 545 -14.90 15.19 4.13
C ARG A 545 -13.81 15.70 5.07
N ALA A 546 -12.77 14.91 5.29
CA ALA A 546 -11.61 15.32 6.09
C ALA A 546 -10.95 16.59 5.49
N PHE A 547 -10.93 16.69 4.16
CA PHE A 547 -10.39 17.84 3.46
C PHE A 547 -11.22 19.11 3.72
N GLU A 548 -12.54 19.04 3.61
CA GLU A 548 -13.43 20.15 3.94
C GLU A 548 -13.36 20.56 5.42
N GLN A 549 -13.27 19.58 6.32
CA GLN A 549 -13.13 19.86 7.76
C GLN A 549 -11.81 20.57 8.08
N GLU A 550 -10.70 20.11 7.47
CA GLU A 550 -9.38 20.72 7.70
C GLU A 550 -9.28 22.15 7.13
N LEU A 551 -9.95 22.41 6.00
CA LEU A 551 -10.04 23.74 5.40
C LEU A 551 -11.08 24.65 6.05
N GLY A 552 -12.09 24.08 6.75
CA GLY A 552 -13.23 24.82 7.25
C GLY A 552 -14.11 25.40 6.15
N ARG A 553 -14.08 24.84 4.93
CA ARG A 553 -14.86 25.30 3.76
C ARG A 553 -15.20 24.17 2.81
N GLU A 554 -16.25 24.38 2.01
CA GLU A 554 -16.67 23.46 0.97
C GLU A 554 -15.72 23.53 -0.25
N VAL A 555 -15.59 22.40 -0.95
CA VAL A 555 -14.84 22.29 -2.20
C VAL A 555 -15.69 21.69 -3.30
N THR A 556 -15.35 21.91 -4.55
CA THR A 556 -16.00 21.25 -5.70
C THR A 556 -15.27 19.96 -6.05
N ARG A 557 -15.98 18.83 -5.96
CA ARG A 557 -15.48 17.54 -6.42
C ARG A 557 -16.41 17.00 -7.52
N PRO A 558 -15.99 17.05 -8.81
CA PRO A 558 -16.76 16.42 -9.88
C PRO A 558 -16.91 14.91 -9.68
N VAL A 559 -18.07 14.34 -10.05
CA VAL A 559 -18.29 12.88 -9.93
C VAL A 559 -17.26 12.06 -10.70
N ILE A 560 -16.66 12.65 -11.74
CA ILE A 560 -15.61 12.06 -12.56
C ILE A 560 -14.20 12.43 -12.08
N SER A 561 -14.02 12.74 -10.80
CA SER A 561 -12.74 13.24 -10.26
C SER A 561 -11.53 12.37 -10.65
N GLY A 562 -11.70 11.07 -10.80
CA GLY A 562 -10.64 10.16 -11.27
C GLY A 562 -10.38 10.19 -12.78
N LEU A 563 -11.24 10.82 -13.58
CA LEU A 563 -11.16 10.88 -15.05
C LEU A 563 -10.81 12.28 -15.58
N MET A 564 -10.51 13.23 -14.72
CA MET A 564 -10.37 14.65 -15.09
C MET A 564 -9.27 14.87 -16.15
N GLY A 565 -8.14 14.16 -16.07
CA GLY A 565 -7.10 14.23 -17.12
C GLY A 565 -7.63 13.82 -18.50
N ALA A 566 -8.28 12.66 -18.57
CA ALA A 566 -8.86 12.17 -19.82
C ALA A 566 -10.01 13.07 -20.33
N PHE A 567 -10.89 13.52 -19.42
CA PHE A 567 -11.97 14.43 -19.76
C PHE A 567 -11.45 15.78 -20.29
N GLY A 568 -10.45 16.36 -19.64
CA GLY A 568 -9.81 17.59 -20.08
C GLY A 568 -9.08 17.46 -21.43
N ALA A 569 -8.46 16.30 -21.67
CA ALA A 569 -7.88 15.97 -22.99
C ALA A 569 -8.98 15.89 -24.06
N ALA A 570 -10.12 15.27 -23.78
CA ALA A 570 -11.26 15.21 -24.69
C ALA A 570 -11.82 16.61 -25.00
N LEU A 571 -11.94 17.48 -24.01
CA LEU A 571 -12.32 18.90 -24.20
C LEU A 571 -11.29 19.63 -25.07
N ALA A 572 -9.99 19.34 -24.90
CA ALA A 572 -8.94 19.92 -25.73
C ALA A 572 -9.03 19.43 -27.18
N ALA A 573 -9.29 18.14 -27.38
CA ALA A 573 -9.52 17.57 -28.73
C ALA A 573 -10.73 18.23 -29.43
N ARG A 574 -11.83 18.46 -28.67
CA ARG A 574 -13.00 19.19 -29.19
C ARG A 574 -12.65 20.60 -29.65
N ASP A 575 -11.86 21.33 -28.89
CA ASP A 575 -11.53 22.71 -29.15
C ASP A 575 -10.56 22.89 -30.32
N LEU A 576 -9.95 21.81 -30.83
CA LEU A 576 -9.20 21.82 -32.11
C LEU A 576 -10.09 22.13 -33.31
N GLY A 577 -11.41 21.85 -33.21
CA GLY A 577 -12.36 22.11 -34.30
C GLY A 577 -12.11 21.30 -35.56
N LEU A 578 -11.54 20.11 -35.46
CA LEU A 578 -11.23 19.26 -36.62
C LEU A 578 -12.52 18.67 -37.23
N GLU A 579 -12.54 18.51 -38.54
CA GLU A 579 -13.59 17.77 -39.21
C GLU A 579 -13.37 16.25 -39.17
N GLN A 580 -12.09 15.83 -39.12
CA GLN A 580 -11.67 14.43 -39.04
C GLN A 580 -10.41 14.30 -38.20
N SER A 581 -10.36 13.29 -37.33
CA SER A 581 -9.19 12.93 -36.53
C SER A 581 -8.17 12.14 -37.37
N ALA A 582 -6.87 12.30 -37.01
CA ALA A 582 -5.79 11.47 -37.50
C ALA A 582 -5.67 10.11 -36.77
N LEU A 583 -6.50 9.87 -35.76
CA LEU A 583 -6.52 8.63 -34.99
C LEU A 583 -6.62 7.39 -35.91
N LEU A 584 -5.86 6.35 -35.60
CA LEU A 584 -5.86 5.12 -36.42
C LEU A 584 -7.27 4.58 -36.63
N SER A 585 -7.55 4.20 -37.88
CA SER A 585 -8.84 3.61 -38.25
C SER A 585 -9.02 2.20 -37.64
N PRO A 586 -10.27 1.68 -37.55
CA PRO A 586 -10.51 0.31 -37.09
C PRO A 586 -9.68 -0.74 -37.82
N GLN A 587 -9.51 -0.60 -39.13
CA GLN A 587 -8.73 -1.53 -39.96
C GLN A 587 -7.23 -1.47 -39.60
N ALA A 588 -6.69 -0.28 -39.31
CA ALA A 588 -5.31 -0.12 -38.90
C ALA A 588 -5.09 -0.71 -37.48
N LEU A 589 -6.07 -0.55 -36.57
CA LEU A 589 -6.00 -1.15 -35.26
C LEU A 589 -6.01 -2.68 -35.26
N ASP A 590 -6.67 -3.31 -36.27
CA ASP A 590 -6.69 -4.78 -36.36
C ASP A 590 -5.36 -5.38 -36.79
N SER A 591 -4.57 -4.65 -37.56
CA SER A 591 -3.23 -5.04 -38.00
C SER A 591 -2.12 -4.47 -37.12
N PHE A 592 -2.44 -3.68 -36.08
CA PHE A 592 -1.47 -2.97 -35.28
C PHE A 592 -0.51 -3.91 -34.54
N VAL A 593 0.79 -3.67 -34.70
CA VAL A 593 1.86 -4.42 -34.04
C VAL A 593 2.76 -3.45 -33.28
N HIS A 594 2.95 -3.71 -31.99
CA HIS A 594 3.89 -2.99 -31.14
C HIS A 594 5.02 -3.90 -30.69
N THR A 595 6.24 -3.47 -30.88
CA THR A 595 7.44 -4.13 -30.34
C THR A 595 8.26 -3.13 -29.54
N ALA A 596 8.80 -3.60 -28.42
CA ALA A 596 9.68 -2.82 -27.57
C ALA A 596 11.00 -3.56 -27.36
N ARG A 597 12.12 -2.85 -27.45
CA ARG A 597 13.45 -3.41 -27.20
C ARG A 597 14.30 -2.48 -26.34
N PRO A 598 15.08 -3.01 -25.40
CA PRO A 598 16.02 -2.21 -24.64
C PRO A 598 17.19 -1.77 -25.55
N ALA A 599 17.70 -0.57 -25.32
CA ALA A 599 18.87 -0.02 -25.95
C ALA A 599 19.65 0.85 -24.95
N THR A 600 20.92 1.12 -25.26
CA THR A 600 21.74 2.05 -24.48
C THR A 600 22.07 3.26 -25.35
N CYS A 601 21.85 4.45 -24.82
CA CYS A 601 22.23 5.68 -25.52
C CYS A 601 23.76 5.79 -25.60
N GLY A 602 24.26 6.06 -26.81
CA GLY A 602 25.69 6.26 -27.07
C GLY A 602 26.09 7.72 -27.29
N LEU A 603 25.20 8.69 -27.05
CA LEU A 603 25.44 10.09 -27.39
C LEU A 603 26.36 10.85 -26.41
N CYS A 604 26.42 10.40 -25.15
CA CYS A 604 27.30 11.00 -24.14
C CYS A 604 27.74 9.97 -23.09
N THR A 605 28.54 10.38 -22.11
CA THR A 605 29.10 9.52 -21.07
C THR A 605 28.07 8.95 -20.08
N ASN A 606 26.82 9.41 -20.10
CA ASN A 606 25.79 8.92 -19.19
C ASN A 606 25.27 7.53 -19.55
N HIS A 607 25.42 7.08 -20.80
CA HIS A 607 24.99 5.77 -21.26
C HIS A 607 23.56 5.40 -20.80
N CYS A 608 22.59 6.33 -20.95
CA CYS A 608 21.22 6.15 -20.47
C CYS A 608 20.60 4.89 -21.07
N SER A 609 19.89 4.13 -20.24
CA SER A 609 19.03 3.04 -20.70
C SER A 609 17.81 3.60 -21.43
N LEU A 610 17.51 3.07 -22.60
CA LEU A 610 16.39 3.48 -23.46
C LEU A 610 15.51 2.27 -23.75
N THR A 611 14.23 2.53 -23.97
CA THR A 611 13.31 1.59 -24.60
C THR A 611 12.94 2.12 -25.98
N VAL A 612 13.28 1.39 -27.02
CA VAL A 612 12.92 1.70 -28.40
C VAL A 612 11.61 1.01 -28.72
N ASN A 613 10.57 1.81 -28.93
CA ASN A 613 9.26 1.33 -29.35
C ASN A 613 9.15 1.44 -30.89
N SER A 614 8.64 0.40 -31.52
CA SER A 614 8.33 0.38 -32.95
C SER A 614 6.86 0.01 -33.12
N PHE A 615 6.19 0.73 -34.00
CA PHE A 615 4.77 0.54 -34.34
C PHE A 615 4.69 0.23 -35.83
N ASP A 616 4.06 -0.90 -36.18
CA ASP A 616 3.82 -1.37 -37.55
C ASP A 616 5.09 -1.50 -38.43
N GLY A 617 6.24 -1.80 -37.82
CA GLY A 617 7.50 -2.02 -38.49
C GLY A 617 8.44 -0.85 -38.37
#